data_eae2c56163d364bd40467519cc67585f
#
_entry.id   eae2c56163d364bd40467519cc67585f
#
_cell.length_a   1.000
_cell.length_b   1.000
_cell.length_c   1.000
_cell.angle_alpha   90.00
_cell.angle_beta   90.00
_cell.angle_gamma   90.00
#
_symmetry.space_group_name_H-M   'P 1'
#
loop_
_entity.id
_entity.type
_entity.pdbx_description
1 polymer ?
#
loop_
_entity_poly.entity_id
_entity_poly.type
_entity_poly.pdbx_seq_one_letter_code
_entity_poly.pdbx_strand_id
1 'polypeptide(L)'
;MIELPVIDLQQYLATGDEALCKQVAECLHKYGVLCLRDERATEQDNDTFLSMMERYFEATDFVEDARPEFHYQVGVTPELKERARDHCARAATLDKENAPVTLCPPELDKKSRFFWRIGERPQNTKFAELNAEPVVPKAFPEWESVMNMWGGKMLAAIGVLVEMAAVGLGLEKDALVKRIQNAPHLLAPTGSNFNSFNTLNDVLAGYHYDLNLLTIHGKSRFPGLYVWLRDGTRTAVKIPDGCLLVQAGKQIEYLTGGYLVAGFHEVIVSEATQKTIEERKAAGKSLWRVSSTLFSHTASDVTLEPLGHFATEEALSKYPPILAGDQVLAELKHIELGKGFTLQRD
;
A
#
# COMPACT_ATOMS: atom_id res chain seq x y z
N MET A 1 19.30 1.72 -10.91
CA MET A 1 18.75 1.86 -9.55
C MET A 1 18.83 3.35 -9.22
N ILE A 2 17.72 3.98 -8.84
CA ILE A 2 17.68 5.39 -8.44
C ILE A 2 17.80 5.49 -6.91
N GLU A 3 18.51 6.50 -6.43
CA GLU A 3 18.53 6.84 -5.03
C GLU A 3 17.34 7.80 -4.77
N LEU A 4 16.33 7.31 -4.03
CA LEU A 4 15.16 8.10 -3.69
C LEU A 4 15.50 9.08 -2.57
N PRO A 5 14.96 10.31 -2.60
CA PRO A 5 15.12 11.26 -1.50
C PRO A 5 14.60 10.68 -0.18
N VAL A 6 15.34 10.92 0.90
CA VAL A 6 14.96 10.53 2.27
C VAL A 6 14.44 11.77 2.99
N ILE A 7 13.20 11.71 3.45
CA ILE A 7 12.57 12.74 4.29
C ILE A 7 12.72 12.31 5.75
N ASP A 8 13.27 13.18 6.58
CA ASP A 8 13.46 12.94 8.00
C ASP A 8 12.31 13.57 8.81
N LEU A 9 11.45 12.74 9.39
CA LEU A 9 10.30 13.20 10.17
C LEU A 9 10.71 13.84 11.50
N GLN A 10 11.81 13.42 12.12
CA GLN A 10 12.24 14.00 13.38
C GLN A 10 12.68 15.46 13.18
N GLN A 11 13.34 15.75 12.08
CA GLN A 11 13.70 17.12 11.72
C GLN A 11 12.45 18.00 11.59
N TYR A 12 11.41 17.54 10.87
CA TYR A 12 10.17 18.28 10.75
C TYR A 12 9.43 18.45 12.09
N LEU A 13 9.32 17.39 12.89
CA LEU A 13 8.67 17.44 14.19
C LEU A 13 9.36 18.41 15.17
N ALA A 14 10.70 18.56 15.05
CA ALA A 14 11.47 19.46 15.89
C ALA A 14 11.42 20.93 15.44
N THR A 15 11.31 21.17 14.13
CA THR A 15 11.51 22.51 13.56
C THR A 15 10.27 23.12 12.89
N GLY A 16 9.34 22.28 12.43
CA GLY A 16 8.21 22.72 11.58
C GLY A 16 8.66 23.26 10.20
N ASP A 17 9.84 22.85 9.71
CA ASP A 17 10.47 23.41 8.50
C ASP A 17 9.61 23.16 7.25
N GLU A 18 9.05 24.24 6.69
CA GLU A 18 8.25 24.20 5.46
C GLU A 18 9.07 23.80 4.22
N ALA A 19 10.39 23.93 4.23
CA ALA A 19 11.22 23.46 3.12
C ALA A 19 11.14 21.93 2.98
N LEU A 20 11.06 21.21 4.10
CA LEU A 20 10.82 19.76 4.09
C LEU A 20 9.43 19.41 3.53
N CYS A 21 8.42 20.23 3.83
CA CYS A 21 7.08 20.06 3.27
C CYS A 21 7.07 20.20 1.74
N LYS A 22 7.77 21.21 1.21
CA LYS A 22 7.94 21.39 -0.24
C LYS A 22 8.68 20.20 -0.86
N GLN A 23 9.72 19.70 -0.20
CA GLN A 23 10.46 18.53 -0.66
C GLN A 23 9.56 17.27 -0.72
N VAL A 24 8.67 17.06 0.26
CA VAL A 24 7.66 15.98 0.22
C VAL A 24 6.78 16.10 -1.02
N ALA A 25 6.18 17.27 -1.26
CA ALA A 25 5.31 17.49 -2.40
C ALA A 25 6.04 17.31 -3.75
N GLU A 26 7.27 17.80 -3.86
CA GLU A 26 8.12 17.65 -5.05
C GLU A 26 8.48 16.18 -5.30
N CYS A 27 8.85 15.42 -4.25
CA CYS A 27 9.16 14.00 -4.38
C CYS A 27 7.96 13.20 -4.85
N LEU A 28 6.78 13.40 -4.23
CA LEU A 28 5.55 12.73 -4.63
C LEU A 28 5.15 13.14 -6.06
N HIS A 29 5.31 14.41 -6.44
CA HIS A 29 5.01 14.88 -7.79
C HIS A 29 5.95 14.29 -8.85
N LYS A 30 7.25 14.28 -8.58
CA LYS A 30 8.27 13.88 -9.55
C LYS A 30 8.41 12.36 -9.67
N TYR A 31 8.35 11.67 -8.53
CA TYR A 31 8.65 10.23 -8.48
C TYR A 31 7.43 9.35 -8.17
N GLY A 32 6.36 9.90 -7.58
CA GLY A 32 5.24 9.12 -7.04
C GLY A 32 5.61 8.33 -5.79
N VAL A 33 6.87 8.43 -5.32
CA VAL A 33 7.45 7.64 -4.26
C VAL A 33 8.56 8.43 -3.55
N LEU A 34 8.73 8.18 -2.24
CA LEU A 34 9.84 8.73 -1.44
C LEU A 34 10.25 7.74 -0.33
N CYS A 35 11.44 7.93 0.22
CA CYS A 35 11.87 7.27 1.45
C CYS A 35 11.60 8.18 2.66
N LEU A 36 11.15 7.58 3.76
CA LEU A 36 10.81 8.27 4.99
C LEU A 36 11.64 7.69 6.15
N ARG A 37 12.31 8.54 6.92
CA ARG A 37 12.95 8.14 8.16
C ARG A 37 12.10 8.58 9.33
N ASP A 38 11.76 7.62 10.21
CA ASP A 38 11.02 7.87 11.44
C ASP A 38 11.62 7.02 12.57
N GLU A 39 12.29 7.66 13.51
CA GLU A 39 12.94 6.96 14.65
C GLU A 39 11.95 6.21 15.54
N ARG A 40 10.65 6.52 15.45
CA ARG A 40 9.60 5.83 16.20
C ARG A 40 9.29 4.45 15.61
N ALA A 41 9.63 4.20 14.33
CA ALA A 41 9.41 2.94 13.61
C ALA A 41 10.74 2.25 13.35
N THR A 42 11.20 1.43 14.29
CA THR A 42 12.53 0.82 14.26
C THR A 42 12.60 -0.44 13.39
N GLU A 43 13.81 -0.81 12.98
CA GLU A 43 14.04 -2.09 12.28
C GLU A 43 13.64 -3.30 13.15
N GLN A 44 13.85 -3.22 14.48
CA GLN A 44 13.44 -4.28 15.41
C GLN A 44 11.92 -4.47 15.45
N ASP A 45 11.15 -3.38 15.38
CA ASP A 45 9.68 -3.45 15.30
C ASP A 45 9.24 -4.15 14.01
N ASN A 46 9.84 -3.78 12.88
CA ASN A 46 9.58 -4.41 11.59
C ASN A 46 9.97 -5.89 11.60
N ASP A 47 11.10 -6.25 12.18
CA ASP A 47 11.55 -7.65 12.30
C ASP A 47 10.63 -8.49 13.19
N THR A 48 10.15 -7.93 14.29
CA THR A 48 9.16 -8.58 15.18
C THR A 48 7.88 -8.87 14.41
N PHE A 49 7.37 -7.88 13.68
CA PHE A 49 6.19 -8.03 12.83
C PHE A 49 6.41 -9.07 11.73
N LEU A 50 7.50 -8.99 10.96
CA LEU A 50 7.80 -9.93 9.88
C LEU A 50 7.93 -11.37 10.39
N SER A 51 8.57 -11.56 11.55
CA SER A 51 8.76 -12.89 12.14
C SER A 51 7.43 -13.53 12.55
N MET A 52 6.49 -12.75 13.09
CA MET A 52 5.13 -13.25 13.38
C MET A 52 4.39 -13.61 12.09
N MET A 53 4.48 -12.76 11.06
CA MET A 53 3.78 -13.00 9.80
C MET A 53 4.35 -14.18 9.01
N GLU A 54 5.67 -14.40 9.02
CA GLU A 54 6.27 -15.62 8.44
C GLU A 54 5.68 -16.87 9.09
N ARG A 55 5.61 -16.94 10.44
CA ARG A 55 4.99 -18.05 11.17
C ARG A 55 3.51 -18.23 10.84
N TYR A 56 2.77 -17.12 10.70
CA TYR A 56 1.36 -17.17 10.34
C TYR A 56 1.16 -17.79 8.96
N PHE A 57 1.86 -17.30 7.94
CA PHE A 57 1.72 -17.82 6.57
C PHE A 57 2.22 -19.26 6.43
N GLU A 58 3.14 -19.71 7.27
CA GLU A 58 3.59 -21.11 7.33
C GLU A 58 2.55 -22.04 7.95
N ALA A 59 1.72 -21.54 8.88
CA ALA A 59 0.79 -22.35 9.68
C ALA A 59 -0.67 -22.29 9.23
N THR A 60 -1.08 -21.22 8.49
CA THR A 60 -2.48 -20.99 8.12
C THR A 60 -2.98 -21.95 7.03
N ASP A 61 -4.24 -22.33 7.10
CA ASP A 61 -4.97 -23.04 6.04
C ASP A 61 -5.65 -22.07 5.04
N PHE A 62 -5.55 -20.75 5.28
CA PHE A 62 -6.18 -19.69 4.49
C PHE A 62 -7.72 -19.76 4.43
N VAL A 63 -8.38 -20.52 5.30
CA VAL A 63 -9.83 -20.71 5.31
C VAL A 63 -10.47 -20.14 6.57
N GLU A 64 -9.95 -20.47 7.76
CA GLU A 64 -10.57 -20.07 9.04
C GLU A 64 -10.63 -18.54 9.20
N ASP A 65 -9.59 -17.83 8.75
CA ASP A 65 -9.46 -16.37 8.88
C ASP A 65 -9.97 -15.60 7.66
N ALA A 66 -10.47 -16.27 6.61
CA ALA A 66 -11.01 -15.62 5.42
C ALA A 66 -12.41 -15.04 5.64
N ARG A 67 -12.69 -13.87 5.06
CA ARG A 67 -13.99 -13.20 5.11
C ARG A 67 -14.40 -12.72 3.72
N PRO A 68 -14.79 -13.61 2.82
CA PRO A 68 -15.22 -13.25 1.47
C PRO A 68 -16.47 -12.36 1.48
N GLU A 69 -17.35 -12.49 2.48
CA GLU A 69 -18.54 -11.66 2.68
C GLU A 69 -18.23 -10.17 2.89
N PHE A 70 -17.00 -9.84 3.31
CA PHE A 70 -16.48 -8.47 3.42
C PHE A 70 -15.48 -8.14 2.30
N HIS A 71 -15.61 -8.75 1.13
CA HIS A 71 -14.69 -8.56 0.01
C HIS A 71 -13.21 -8.78 0.39
N TYR A 72 -12.96 -9.66 1.35
CA TYR A 72 -11.63 -9.88 1.95
C TYR A 72 -10.99 -8.60 2.54
N GLN A 73 -11.78 -7.60 2.93
CA GLN A 73 -11.23 -6.35 3.52
C GLN A 73 -10.87 -6.51 5.00
N VAL A 74 -11.10 -7.67 5.59
CA VAL A 74 -10.61 -8.11 6.91
C VAL A 74 -10.20 -9.58 6.83
N GLY A 75 -9.24 -9.99 7.67
CA GLY A 75 -8.73 -11.36 7.67
C GLY A 75 -7.89 -11.68 6.44
N VAL A 76 -7.78 -12.96 6.09
CA VAL A 76 -6.87 -13.44 5.05
C VAL A 76 -7.54 -13.56 3.69
N THR A 77 -6.83 -13.10 2.65
CA THR A 77 -7.11 -13.41 1.24
C THR A 77 -6.12 -14.51 0.83
N PRO A 78 -6.57 -15.69 0.43
CA PRO A 78 -5.70 -16.74 -0.09
C PRO A 78 -5.00 -16.33 -1.40
N GLU A 79 -3.90 -17.01 -1.74
CA GLU A 79 -3.24 -16.86 -3.03
C GLU A 79 -4.17 -17.20 -4.20
N LEU A 80 -3.87 -16.65 -5.37
CA LEU A 80 -4.65 -16.87 -6.60
C LEU A 80 -6.14 -16.46 -6.48
N LYS A 81 -6.44 -15.44 -5.67
CA LYS A 81 -7.77 -14.82 -5.55
C LYS A 81 -7.81 -13.42 -6.16
N GLU A 82 -6.77 -12.65 -5.99
CA GLU A 82 -6.65 -11.32 -6.59
C GLU A 82 -6.04 -11.40 -7.97
N ARG A 83 -6.43 -10.43 -8.79
CA ARG A 83 -5.83 -10.16 -10.10
C ARG A 83 -5.51 -8.67 -10.15
N ALA A 84 -4.33 -8.30 -10.64
CA ALA A 84 -4.05 -6.90 -10.93
C ALA A 84 -5.10 -6.36 -11.90
N ARG A 85 -5.55 -5.12 -11.71
CA ARG A 85 -6.42 -4.44 -12.67
C ARG A 85 -5.74 -4.44 -14.04
N ASP A 86 -6.54 -4.60 -15.12
CA ASP A 86 -6.03 -4.53 -16.48
C ASP A 86 -5.52 -3.10 -16.80
N HIS A 87 -4.20 -2.98 -16.92
CA HIS A 87 -3.48 -1.79 -17.33
C HIS A 87 -2.69 -1.99 -18.62
N CYS A 88 -3.09 -2.96 -19.44
CA CYS A 88 -2.38 -3.35 -20.67
C CYS A 88 -2.22 -2.19 -21.66
N ALA A 89 -3.24 -1.34 -21.80
CA ALA A 89 -3.15 -0.16 -22.65
C ALA A 89 -2.03 0.81 -22.20
N ARG A 90 -1.87 1.00 -20.87
CA ARG A 90 -0.78 1.80 -20.31
C ARG A 90 0.56 1.08 -20.48
N ALA A 91 0.63 -0.20 -20.16
CA ALA A 91 1.87 -0.97 -20.27
C ALA A 91 2.42 -0.95 -21.71
N ALA A 92 1.53 -0.98 -22.71
CA ALA A 92 1.87 -0.89 -24.12
C ALA A 92 2.47 0.48 -24.56
N THR A 93 2.33 1.54 -23.75
CA THR A 93 2.96 2.85 -24.02
C THR A 93 4.39 2.97 -23.48
N LEU A 94 4.84 1.99 -22.69
CA LEU A 94 6.19 1.98 -22.10
C LEU A 94 7.21 1.41 -23.09
N ASP A 95 8.43 1.91 -23.05
CA ASP A 95 9.54 1.34 -23.77
C ASP A 95 9.80 -0.10 -23.32
N LYS A 96 10.31 -0.95 -24.21
CA LYS A 96 10.53 -2.37 -23.97
C LYS A 96 11.37 -2.67 -22.71
N GLU A 97 12.37 -1.85 -22.41
CA GLU A 97 13.21 -1.97 -21.23
C GLU A 97 12.48 -1.61 -19.92
N ASN A 98 11.44 -0.79 -20.02
CA ASN A 98 10.60 -0.35 -18.91
C ASN A 98 9.27 -1.10 -18.84
N ALA A 99 9.02 -2.05 -19.74
CA ALA A 99 7.80 -2.84 -19.74
C ALA A 99 7.72 -3.71 -18.47
N PRO A 100 6.50 -3.88 -17.85
CA PRO A 100 6.31 -4.81 -16.76
C PRO A 100 6.51 -6.26 -17.20
N VAL A 101 6.85 -7.13 -16.26
CA VAL A 101 6.86 -8.59 -16.46
C VAL A 101 5.44 -9.14 -16.47
N THR A 102 4.53 -8.46 -15.81
CA THR A 102 3.10 -8.81 -15.78
C THR A 102 2.55 -9.00 -17.18
N LEU A 103 1.90 -10.15 -17.42
CA LEU A 103 1.27 -10.48 -18.70
C LEU A 103 0.05 -9.60 -18.99
N CYS A 104 -0.35 -9.57 -20.26
CA CYS A 104 -1.54 -8.86 -20.71
C CYS A 104 -2.49 -9.84 -21.45
N PRO A 105 -3.69 -10.11 -20.87
CA PRO A 105 -4.21 -9.62 -19.59
C PRO A 105 -3.47 -10.22 -18.39
N PRO A 106 -3.52 -9.57 -17.18
CA PRO A 106 -2.84 -10.07 -16.00
C PRO A 106 -3.36 -11.44 -15.55
N GLU A 107 -2.47 -12.29 -15.05
CA GLU A 107 -2.82 -13.53 -14.36
C GLU A 107 -3.21 -13.27 -12.90
N LEU A 108 -3.70 -14.28 -12.20
CA LEU A 108 -3.95 -14.21 -10.76
C LEU A 108 -2.62 -14.09 -10.00
N ASP A 109 -2.60 -13.22 -9.00
CA ASP A 109 -1.40 -12.94 -8.22
C ASP A 109 -0.99 -14.12 -7.34
N LYS A 110 0.31 -14.42 -7.31
CA LYS A 110 0.94 -15.48 -6.50
C LYS A 110 1.23 -14.97 -5.09
N LYS A 111 0.21 -14.41 -4.45
CA LYS A 111 0.31 -13.82 -3.12
C LYS A 111 -0.93 -14.15 -2.28
N SER A 112 -0.71 -14.32 -0.98
CA SER A 112 -1.75 -14.24 0.05
C SER A 112 -1.61 -12.91 0.78
N ARG A 113 -2.69 -12.38 1.37
CA ARG A 113 -2.65 -11.13 2.11
C ARG A 113 -3.54 -11.21 3.34
N PHE A 114 -3.10 -10.64 4.46
CA PHE A 114 -3.95 -10.44 5.62
C PHE A 114 -4.28 -8.97 5.76
N PHE A 115 -5.55 -8.64 6.01
CA PHE A 115 -5.96 -7.28 6.32
C PHE A 115 -6.31 -7.13 7.79
N TRP A 116 -5.55 -6.24 8.45
CA TRP A 116 -5.73 -5.83 9.83
C TRP A 116 -6.00 -4.34 9.89
N ARG A 117 -7.17 -3.97 10.38
CA ARG A 117 -7.54 -2.56 10.50
C ARG A 117 -6.73 -1.88 11.61
N ILE A 118 -6.24 -0.68 11.32
CA ILE A 118 -5.52 0.20 12.25
C ILE A 118 -6.31 1.50 12.45
N GLY A 119 -6.30 2.02 13.68
CA GLY A 119 -6.98 3.25 14.06
C GLY A 119 -8.43 3.06 14.48
N GLU A 120 -9.06 4.16 14.88
CA GLU A 120 -10.44 4.17 15.34
C GLU A 120 -11.41 3.93 14.19
N ARG A 121 -12.53 3.25 14.50
CA ARG A 121 -13.61 3.02 13.53
C ARG A 121 -14.66 4.13 13.64
N PRO A 122 -15.27 4.53 12.52
CA PRO A 122 -16.38 5.47 12.57
C PRO A 122 -17.56 4.84 13.35
N GLN A 123 -18.23 5.63 14.18
CA GLN A 123 -19.42 5.17 14.90
C GLN A 123 -20.60 4.89 13.96
N ASN A 124 -20.69 5.68 12.89
CA ASN A 124 -21.70 5.53 11.85
C ASN A 124 -21.02 5.64 10.49
N THR A 125 -21.30 4.71 9.59
CA THR A 125 -20.80 4.72 8.22
C THR A 125 -21.77 4.01 7.27
N LYS A 126 -21.83 4.49 6.03
CA LYS A 126 -22.55 3.80 4.95
C LYS A 126 -21.79 2.60 4.40
N PHE A 127 -20.55 2.37 4.86
CA PHE A 127 -19.61 1.37 4.35
C PHE A 127 -19.19 0.41 5.46
N ALA A 128 -20.16 -0.26 6.08
CA ALA A 128 -19.92 -1.20 7.18
C ALA A 128 -18.95 -2.34 6.76
N GLU A 129 -19.05 -2.80 5.52
CA GLU A 129 -18.19 -3.84 4.94
C GLU A 129 -16.71 -3.45 4.84
N LEU A 130 -16.41 -2.17 4.65
CA LEU A 130 -15.03 -1.63 4.67
C LEU A 130 -14.55 -1.33 6.09
N ASN A 131 -15.41 -1.40 7.08
CA ASN A 131 -15.16 -1.05 8.47
C ASN A 131 -15.52 -2.19 9.44
N ALA A 132 -15.49 -3.44 8.96
CA ALA A 132 -15.83 -4.63 9.73
C ALA A 132 -14.87 -4.87 10.91
N GLU A 133 -15.29 -5.72 11.86
CA GLU A 133 -14.45 -6.15 12.98
C GLU A 133 -13.24 -6.92 12.46
N PRO A 134 -12.05 -6.72 13.08
CA PRO A 134 -10.85 -7.44 12.68
C PRO A 134 -10.96 -8.94 13.02
N VAL A 135 -10.28 -9.76 12.23
CA VAL A 135 -10.12 -11.19 12.48
C VAL A 135 -8.84 -11.41 13.30
N VAL A 136 -8.94 -12.11 14.42
CA VAL A 136 -7.78 -12.46 15.26
C VAL A 136 -7.51 -13.96 15.11
N PRO A 137 -6.37 -14.38 14.52
CA PRO A 137 -6.00 -15.79 14.41
C PRO A 137 -5.79 -16.41 15.80
N LYS A 138 -6.53 -17.49 16.11
CA LYS A 138 -6.56 -18.10 17.44
C LYS A 138 -5.21 -18.65 17.91
N ALA A 139 -4.37 -19.08 16.98
CA ALA A 139 -3.05 -19.67 17.29
C ALA A 139 -1.97 -18.64 17.63
N PHE A 140 -2.27 -17.33 17.53
CA PHE A 140 -1.31 -16.24 17.70
C PHE A 140 -1.78 -15.27 18.80
N PRO A 141 -1.53 -15.55 20.08
CA PRO A 141 -1.99 -14.71 21.18
C PRO A 141 -1.35 -13.30 21.18
N GLU A 142 -0.18 -13.15 20.55
CA GLU A 142 0.50 -11.86 20.36
C GLU A 142 -0.02 -11.03 19.19
N TRP A 143 -0.98 -11.53 18.40
CA TRP A 143 -1.41 -10.94 17.13
C TRP A 143 -1.80 -9.48 17.25
N GLU A 144 -2.77 -9.17 18.11
CA GLU A 144 -3.25 -7.78 18.27
C GLU A 144 -2.14 -6.83 18.71
N SER A 145 -1.30 -7.26 19.66
CA SER A 145 -0.23 -6.40 20.19
C SER A 145 0.81 -6.08 19.12
N VAL A 146 1.23 -7.07 18.32
CA VAL A 146 2.24 -6.89 17.27
C VAL A 146 1.68 -6.11 16.09
N MET A 147 0.45 -6.45 15.65
CA MET A 147 -0.21 -5.76 14.52
C MET A 147 -0.48 -4.29 14.86
N ASN A 148 -1.00 -4.01 16.05
CA ASN A 148 -1.29 -2.64 16.50
C ASN A 148 -0.02 -1.84 16.76
N MET A 149 1.01 -2.45 17.33
CA MET A 149 2.31 -1.79 17.55
C MET A 149 2.89 -1.32 16.21
N TRP A 150 3.04 -2.24 15.24
CA TRP A 150 3.66 -1.91 13.96
C TRP A 150 2.77 -1.00 13.10
N GLY A 151 1.50 -1.36 12.91
CA GLY A 151 0.56 -0.56 12.14
C GLY A 151 0.31 0.82 12.72
N GLY A 152 0.27 0.95 14.05
CA GLY A 152 0.14 2.24 14.74
C GLY A 152 1.33 3.16 14.49
N LYS A 153 2.56 2.62 14.50
CA LYS A 153 3.78 3.40 14.16
C LYS A 153 3.78 3.87 12.72
N MET A 154 3.41 2.99 11.77
CA MET A 154 3.27 3.36 10.36
C MET A 154 2.19 4.42 10.14
N LEU A 155 1.04 4.28 10.81
CA LEU A 155 -0.04 5.27 10.71
C LEU A 155 0.35 6.62 11.33
N ALA A 156 1.09 6.62 12.43
CA ALA A 156 1.62 7.85 13.02
C ALA A 156 2.62 8.56 12.08
N ALA A 157 3.46 7.80 11.36
CA ALA A 157 4.34 8.36 10.32
C ALA A 157 3.53 8.97 9.18
N ILE A 158 2.49 8.30 8.70
CA ILE A 158 1.57 8.81 7.67
C ILE A 158 0.86 10.09 8.14
N GLY A 159 0.42 10.16 9.41
CA GLY A 159 -0.23 11.36 9.95
C GLY A 159 0.63 12.61 9.83
N VAL A 160 1.92 12.51 10.13
CA VAL A 160 2.88 13.61 9.96
C VAL A 160 3.12 13.89 8.48
N LEU A 161 3.30 12.85 7.67
CA LEU A 161 3.59 13.01 6.24
C LEU A 161 2.45 13.66 5.47
N VAL A 162 1.18 13.34 5.75
CA VAL A 162 0.04 14.00 5.07
C VAL A 162 -0.12 15.46 5.49
N GLU A 163 0.25 15.82 6.73
CA GLU A 163 0.36 17.22 7.16
C GLU A 163 1.43 17.95 6.34
N MET A 164 2.63 17.39 6.25
CA MET A 164 3.73 17.94 5.44
C MET A 164 3.33 18.07 3.97
N ALA A 165 2.68 17.02 3.42
CA ALA A 165 2.21 17.02 2.04
C ALA A 165 1.18 18.15 1.80
N ALA A 166 0.21 18.35 2.71
CA ALA A 166 -0.77 19.42 2.59
C ALA A 166 -0.08 20.80 2.52
N VAL A 167 0.83 21.09 3.45
CA VAL A 167 1.60 22.34 3.47
C VAL A 167 2.44 22.49 2.19
N GLY A 168 3.17 21.46 1.79
CA GLY A 168 4.01 21.48 0.58
C GLY A 168 3.22 21.64 -0.72
N LEU A 169 1.97 21.18 -0.73
CA LEU A 169 1.02 21.35 -1.82
C LEU A 169 0.27 22.71 -1.78
N GLY A 170 0.56 23.57 -0.82
CA GLY A 170 -0.12 24.86 -0.67
C GLY A 170 -1.58 24.76 -0.23
N LEU A 171 -1.94 23.68 0.43
CA LEU A 171 -3.24 23.46 1.07
C LEU A 171 -3.18 23.86 2.55
N GLU A 172 -4.36 23.98 3.18
CA GLU A 172 -4.44 24.11 4.63
C GLU A 172 -3.76 22.91 5.32
N LYS A 173 -2.99 23.18 6.39
CA LYS A 173 -2.15 22.20 7.09
C LYS A 173 -2.93 20.91 7.47
N ASP A 174 -4.18 21.04 7.85
CA ASP A 174 -5.05 19.93 8.28
C ASP A 174 -5.92 19.34 7.15
N ALA A 175 -5.81 19.86 5.92
CA ALA A 175 -6.68 19.49 4.81
C ALA A 175 -6.69 17.98 4.52
N LEU A 176 -5.53 17.33 4.57
CA LEU A 176 -5.42 15.88 4.40
C LEU A 176 -5.60 15.12 5.72
N VAL A 177 -5.10 15.68 6.84
CA VAL A 177 -5.21 15.06 8.17
C VAL A 177 -6.66 14.79 8.56
N LYS A 178 -7.56 15.76 8.36
CA LYS A 178 -9.01 15.59 8.64
C LYS A 178 -9.66 14.48 7.83
N ARG A 179 -9.15 14.21 6.64
CA ARG A 179 -9.70 13.19 5.73
C ARG A 179 -9.31 11.77 6.07
N ILE A 180 -8.22 11.59 6.81
CA ILE A 180 -7.75 10.27 7.23
C ILE A 180 -8.27 9.86 8.62
N GLN A 181 -8.95 10.74 9.35
CA GLN A 181 -9.53 10.43 10.66
C GLN A 181 -10.64 9.39 10.51
N ASN A 182 -10.60 8.35 11.37
CA ASN A 182 -11.54 7.22 11.36
C ASN A 182 -11.63 6.48 10.01
N ALA A 183 -10.62 6.64 9.16
CA ALA A 183 -10.57 5.98 7.86
C ALA A 183 -10.25 4.48 8.00
N PRO A 184 -10.61 3.63 7.03
CA PRO A 184 -10.34 2.20 7.05
C PRO A 184 -8.88 1.90 6.68
N HIS A 185 -7.93 2.32 7.54
CA HIS A 185 -6.52 2.02 7.33
C HIS A 185 -6.27 0.53 7.52
N LEU A 186 -5.50 -0.07 6.63
CA LEU A 186 -5.26 -1.50 6.62
C LEU A 186 -3.76 -1.80 6.68
N LEU A 187 -3.31 -2.37 7.80
CA LEU A 187 -2.04 -3.09 7.81
C LEU A 187 -2.24 -4.38 7.02
N ALA A 188 -1.45 -4.54 5.96
CA ALA A 188 -1.69 -5.50 4.89
C ALA A 188 -0.44 -6.35 4.60
N PRO A 189 0.05 -7.16 5.57
CA PRO A 189 1.12 -8.10 5.27
C PRO A 189 0.72 -9.00 4.11
N THR A 190 1.55 -8.98 3.07
CA THR A 190 1.35 -9.76 1.86
C THR A 190 2.46 -10.81 1.77
N GLY A 191 2.08 -12.09 1.75
CA GLY A 191 2.97 -13.22 1.73
C GLY A 191 3.00 -13.92 0.38
N SER A 192 4.20 -14.24 -0.13
CA SER A 192 4.39 -15.13 -1.28
C SER A 192 5.29 -16.30 -0.90
N ASN A 193 4.86 -17.52 -1.22
CA ASN A 193 5.54 -18.75 -0.84
C ASN A 193 6.60 -19.13 -1.88
N PHE A 194 7.86 -18.91 -1.57
CA PHE A 194 8.97 -19.29 -2.45
C PHE A 194 9.29 -20.80 -2.48
N ASN A 195 8.62 -21.63 -1.70
CA ASN A 195 8.64 -23.07 -1.95
C ASN A 195 7.84 -23.43 -3.22
N SER A 196 6.83 -22.61 -3.57
CA SER A 196 5.93 -22.83 -4.72
C SER A 196 6.25 -21.91 -5.91
N PHE A 197 6.62 -20.64 -5.67
CA PHE A 197 6.76 -19.60 -6.68
C PHE A 197 8.16 -18.99 -6.63
N ASN A 198 9.16 -19.65 -7.22
CA ASN A 198 10.58 -19.27 -7.15
C ASN A 198 11.27 -19.17 -8.51
N THR A 199 10.50 -19.31 -9.59
CA THR A 199 11.03 -19.22 -10.95
C THR A 199 11.30 -17.76 -11.31
N LEU A 200 12.42 -17.50 -12.00
CA LEU A 200 12.74 -16.15 -12.49
C LEU A 200 11.56 -15.59 -13.29
N ASN A 201 11.19 -14.34 -12.99
CA ASN A 201 10.05 -13.63 -13.54
C ASN A 201 8.66 -14.14 -13.09
N ASP A 202 8.57 -15.03 -12.09
CA ASP A 202 7.27 -15.25 -11.43
C ASP A 202 6.72 -13.91 -10.94
N VAL A 203 5.50 -13.58 -11.36
CA VAL A 203 4.78 -12.38 -10.91
C VAL A 203 4.07 -12.70 -9.61
N LEU A 204 4.49 -12.06 -8.51
CA LEU A 204 3.90 -12.23 -7.18
C LEU A 204 2.74 -11.25 -6.99
N ALA A 205 2.91 -10.01 -7.42
CA ALA A 205 1.87 -8.99 -7.52
C ALA A 205 2.02 -8.27 -8.86
N GLY A 206 1.00 -8.33 -9.70
CA GLY A 206 1.02 -7.78 -11.05
C GLY A 206 1.12 -6.27 -11.10
N TYR A 207 1.43 -5.72 -12.27
CA TYR A 207 1.58 -4.28 -12.51
C TYR A 207 0.30 -3.51 -12.19
N HIS A 208 0.31 -2.68 -11.13
CA HIS A 208 -0.84 -1.96 -10.61
C HIS A 208 -0.43 -0.67 -9.88
N TYR A 209 -1.40 0.16 -9.58
CA TYR A 209 -1.32 1.23 -8.58
C TYR A 209 -2.16 0.86 -7.35
N ASP A 210 -1.88 1.48 -6.22
CA ASP A 210 -2.69 1.33 -5.02
C ASP A 210 -3.91 2.25 -5.04
N LEU A 211 -5.06 1.74 -4.62
CA LEU A 211 -6.34 2.45 -4.68
C LEU A 211 -6.55 3.47 -3.54
N ASN A 212 -5.76 3.39 -2.48
CA ASN A 212 -5.83 4.19 -1.25
C ASN A 212 -5.16 5.58 -1.39
N LEU A 213 -4.97 6.27 -0.26
CA LEU A 213 -4.36 7.62 -0.22
C LEU A 213 -2.84 7.58 -0.39
N LEU A 214 -2.17 6.97 0.56
CA LEU A 214 -0.73 6.72 0.57
C LEU A 214 -0.46 5.32 1.09
N THR A 215 0.46 4.63 0.46
CA THR A 215 0.96 3.33 0.93
C THR A 215 2.31 3.50 1.57
N ILE A 216 2.53 2.92 2.75
CA ILE A 216 3.81 2.92 3.44
C ILE A 216 4.30 1.49 3.65
N HIS A 217 5.57 1.25 3.34
CA HIS A 217 6.21 -0.06 3.42
C HIS A 217 7.40 -0.04 4.35
N GLY A 218 7.46 -1.02 5.25
CA GLY A 218 8.69 -1.42 5.91
C GLY A 218 9.58 -2.27 5.00
N LYS A 219 10.82 -2.49 5.39
CA LYS A 219 11.79 -3.27 4.65
C LYS A 219 11.42 -4.75 4.67
N SER A 220 11.20 -5.35 3.49
CA SER A 220 11.03 -6.80 3.33
C SER A 220 12.38 -7.52 3.41
N ARG A 221 12.34 -8.79 3.83
CA ARG A 221 13.53 -9.68 3.89
C ARG A 221 13.96 -10.21 2.52
N PHE A 222 13.16 -9.99 1.49
CA PHE A 222 13.45 -10.36 0.11
C PHE A 222 13.27 -9.17 -0.82
N PRO A 223 14.11 -9.01 -1.84
CA PRO A 223 13.92 -8.04 -2.90
C PRO A 223 12.76 -8.45 -3.84
N GLY A 224 12.54 -7.67 -4.88
CA GLY A 224 11.58 -7.98 -5.94
C GLY A 224 10.54 -6.89 -6.22
N LEU A 225 10.51 -5.81 -5.45
CA LEU A 225 9.66 -4.64 -5.72
C LEU A 225 10.29 -3.76 -6.80
N TYR A 226 9.53 -3.50 -7.86
CA TYR A 226 9.83 -2.53 -8.91
C TYR A 226 8.75 -1.46 -8.94
N VAL A 227 9.16 -0.21 -9.11
CA VAL A 227 8.27 0.94 -9.26
C VAL A 227 8.50 1.61 -10.61
N TRP A 228 7.47 2.28 -11.12
CA TRP A 228 7.56 3.15 -12.28
C TRP A 228 7.53 4.59 -11.85
N LEU A 229 8.59 5.31 -12.19
CA LEU A 229 8.64 6.75 -12.01
C LEU A 229 7.67 7.44 -12.96
N ARG A 230 7.43 8.72 -12.74
CA ARG A 230 6.49 9.50 -13.55
C ARG A 230 6.86 9.58 -15.04
N ASP A 231 8.16 9.52 -15.35
CA ASP A 231 8.69 9.50 -16.72
C ASP A 231 8.57 8.11 -17.41
N GLY A 232 8.02 7.11 -16.72
CA GLY A 232 7.88 5.76 -17.20
C GLY A 232 9.08 4.86 -16.92
N THR A 233 10.14 5.35 -16.31
CA THR A 233 11.34 4.55 -15.97
C THR A 233 11.01 3.50 -14.90
N ARG A 234 11.24 2.22 -15.22
CA ARG A 234 11.15 1.09 -14.29
C ARG A 234 12.42 1.00 -13.44
N THR A 235 12.28 0.95 -12.13
CA THR A 235 13.43 0.85 -11.23
C THR A 235 13.18 -0.12 -10.08
N ALA A 236 14.21 -0.90 -9.71
CA ALA A 236 14.18 -1.72 -8.51
C ALA A 236 14.28 -0.82 -7.27
N VAL A 237 13.47 -1.10 -6.26
CA VAL A 237 13.48 -0.34 -5.00
C VAL A 237 14.43 -0.98 -4.00
N LYS A 238 15.30 -0.15 -3.43
CA LYS A 238 16.08 -0.47 -2.24
C LYS A 238 15.75 0.55 -1.16
N ILE A 239 15.09 0.09 -0.10
CA ILE A 239 14.80 0.92 1.07
C ILE A 239 16.09 1.03 1.90
N PRO A 240 16.62 2.25 2.17
CA PRO A 240 17.76 2.43 3.06
C PRO A 240 17.48 1.90 4.47
N ASP A 241 18.51 1.55 5.21
CA ASP A 241 18.37 1.09 6.58
C ASP A 241 17.74 2.18 7.46
N GLY A 242 16.81 1.79 8.34
CA GLY A 242 16.05 2.71 9.19
C GLY A 242 15.04 3.59 8.44
N CYS A 243 14.74 3.28 7.18
CA CYS A 243 13.75 4.02 6.38
C CYS A 243 12.54 3.15 6.03
N LEU A 244 11.45 3.84 5.74
CA LEU A 244 10.21 3.33 5.17
C LEU A 244 10.07 3.86 3.74
N LEU A 245 9.37 3.12 2.86
CA LEU A 245 9.04 3.58 1.53
C LEU A 245 7.59 4.07 1.53
N VAL A 246 7.33 5.22 0.92
CA VAL A 246 5.96 5.74 0.73
C VAL A 246 5.65 5.90 -0.74
N GLN A 247 4.45 5.49 -1.14
CA GLN A 247 3.93 5.61 -2.51
C GLN A 247 2.60 6.36 -2.53
N ALA A 248 2.42 7.20 -3.55
CA ALA A 248 1.14 7.85 -3.83
C ALA A 248 0.12 6.83 -4.35
N GLY A 249 -1.09 6.84 -3.80
CA GLY A 249 -2.21 6.03 -4.25
C GLY A 249 -3.25 6.83 -5.05
N LYS A 250 -4.35 6.18 -5.43
CA LYS A 250 -5.38 6.80 -6.28
C LYS A 250 -6.16 7.93 -5.59
N GLN A 251 -6.37 7.83 -4.28
CA GLN A 251 -7.13 8.86 -3.56
C GLN A 251 -6.38 10.19 -3.48
N ILE A 252 -5.03 10.21 -3.31
CA ILE A 252 -4.27 11.47 -3.36
C ILE A 252 -4.26 12.07 -4.78
N GLU A 253 -4.30 11.23 -5.82
CA GLU A 253 -4.45 11.69 -7.21
C GLU A 253 -5.79 12.42 -7.39
N TYR A 254 -6.90 11.88 -6.85
CA TYR A 254 -8.20 12.55 -6.84
C TYR A 254 -8.14 13.90 -6.13
N LEU A 255 -7.61 13.93 -4.91
CA LEU A 255 -7.57 15.12 -4.06
C LEU A 255 -6.69 16.24 -4.64
N THR A 256 -5.76 15.90 -5.52
CA THR A 256 -4.88 16.87 -6.18
C THR A 256 -5.21 17.08 -7.66
N GLY A 257 -6.39 16.61 -8.12
CA GLY A 257 -6.82 16.78 -9.51
C GLY A 257 -5.82 16.24 -10.54
N GLY A 258 -5.05 15.20 -10.17
CA GLY A 258 -4.01 14.60 -11.00
C GLY A 258 -2.65 15.32 -10.97
N TYR A 259 -2.45 16.31 -10.10
CA TYR A 259 -1.13 16.90 -9.88
C TYR A 259 -0.16 15.85 -9.31
N LEU A 260 -0.55 15.15 -8.28
CA LEU A 260 0.08 13.89 -7.89
C LEU A 260 -0.60 12.74 -8.66
N VAL A 261 0.18 11.75 -9.06
CA VAL A 261 -0.32 10.57 -9.79
C VAL A 261 0.01 9.32 -9.01
N ALA A 262 -0.92 8.39 -8.96
CA ALA A 262 -0.73 7.09 -8.30
C ALA A 262 0.49 6.36 -8.88
N GLY A 263 1.36 5.87 -8.00
CA GLY A 263 2.59 5.17 -8.37
C GLY A 263 2.31 3.74 -8.83
N PHE A 264 2.77 3.38 -10.02
CA PHE A 264 2.69 2.00 -10.50
C PHE A 264 3.84 1.16 -9.97
N HIS A 265 3.55 -0.08 -9.65
CA HIS A 265 4.56 -1.04 -9.18
C HIS A 265 4.17 -2.49 -9.51
N GLU A 266 5.15 -3.38 -9.47
CA GLU A 266 4.96 -4.84 -9.50
C GLU A 266 5.96 -5.53 -8.55
N VAL A 267 5.65 -6.74 -8.14
CA VAL A 267 6.55 -7.58 -7.35
C VAL A 267 6.81 -8.87 -8.10
N ILE A 268 8.09 -9.15 -8.37
CA ILE A 268 8.50 -10.31 -9.15
C ILE A 268 9.66 -11.07 -8.48
N VAL A 269 9.86 -12.30 -8.91
CA VAL A 269 11.08 -13.06 -8.63
C VAL A 269 12.18 -12.58 -9.58
N SER A 270 13.14 -11.81 -9.07
CA SER A 270 14.34 -11.37 -9.79
C SER A 270 15.53 -12.30 -9.50
N GLU A 271 16.64 -12.13 -10.21
CA GLU A 271 17.91 -12.82 -9.89
C GLU A 271 18.35 -12.57 -8.45
N ALA A 272 18.21 -11.32 -7.96
CA ALA A 272 18.48 -10.98 -6.58
C ALA A 272 17.56 -11.71 -5.60
N THR A 273 16.29 -11.91 -5.98
CA THR A 273 15.33 -12.70 -5.19
C THR A 273 15.76 -14.16 -5.12
N GLN A 274 16.14 -14.77 -6.25
CA GLN A 274 16.61 -16.16 -6.28
C GLN A 274 17.87 -16.35 -5.42
N LYS A 275 18.83 -15.44 -5.50
CA LYS A 275 20.02 -15.47 -4.64
C LYS A 275 19.65 -15.44 -3.16
N THR A 276 18.73 -14.56 -2.77
CA THR A 276 18.25 -14.46 -1.37
C THR A 276 17.50 -15.73 -0.93
N ILE A 277 16.73 -16.36 -1.83
CA ILE A 277 16.08 -17.66 -1.56
C ILE A 277 17.12 -18.73 -1.18
N GLU A 278 18.19 -18.88 -1.99
CA GLU A 278 19.25 -19.87 -1.72
C GLU A 278 19.98 -19.57 -0.39
N GLU A 279 20.31 -18.30 -0.12
CA GLU A 279 20.96 -17.90 1.13
C GLU A 279 20.08 -18.22 2.35
N ARG A 280 18.80 -17.91 2.30
CA ARG A 280 17.85 -18.17 3.39
C ARG A 280 17.58 -19.66 3.58
N LYS A 281 17.47 -20.42 2.49
CA LYS A 281 17.33 -21.88 2.50
C LYS A 281 18.53 -22.55 3.17
N ALA A 282 19.75 -22.14 2.79
CA ALA A 282 20.97 -22.63 3.43
C ALA A 282 21.06 -22.30 4.92
N ALA A 283 20.46 -21.19 5.36
CA ALA A 283 20.40 -20.76 6.75
C ALA A 283 19.20 -21.34 7.53
N GLY A 284 18.37 -22.20 6.94
CA GLY A 284 17.16 -22.76 7.56
C GLY A 284 16.11 -21.70 7.94
N LYS A 285 16.04 -20.58 7.22
CA LYS A 285 15.10 -19.49 7.48
C LYS A 285 13.84 -19.64 6.62
N SER A 286 12.75 -19.01 7.04
CA SER A 286 11.49 -18.97 6.29
C SER A 286 11.70 -18.56 4.83
N LEU A 287 11.00 -19.23 3.92
CA LEU A 287 10.94 -18.90 2.48
C LEU A 287 9.64 -18.16 2.11
N TRP A 288 8.93 -17.64 3.09
CA TRP A 288 7.84 -16.70 2.85
C TRP A 288 8.37 -15.28 2.70
N ARG A 289 8.16 -14.70 1.51
CA ARG A 289 8.37 -13.26 1.31
C ARG A 289 7.19 -12.51 1.90
N VAL A 290 7.42 -11.78 2.97
CA VAL A 290 6.40 -10.93 3.57
C VAL A 290 6.70 -9.47 3.26
N SER A 291 5.71 -8.75 2.72
CA SER A 291 5.76 -7.29 2.67
C SER A 291 5.19 -6.72 3.96
N SER A 292 5.85 -5.69 4.46
CA SER A 292 5.41 -4.94 5.63
C SER A 292 4.72 -3.66 5.12
N THR A 293 3.41 -3.73 4.83
CA THR A 293 2.68 -2.69 4.10
C THR A 293 1.49 -2.20 4.91
N LEU A 294 1.28 -0.88 4.96
CA LEU A 294 0.05 -0.26 5.43
C LEU A 294 -0.55 0.61 4.33
N PHE A 295 -1.81 0.37 4.02
CA PHE A 295 -2.63 1.20 3.15
C PHE A 295 -3.36 2.26 3.99
N SER A 296 -2.96 3.52 3.84
CA SER A 296 -3.66 4.64 4.45
C SER A 296 -4.79 5.11 3.52
N HIS A 297 -5.99 5.25 4.07
CA HIS A 297 -7.20 5.61 3.32
C HIS A 297 -7.74 6.97 3.73
N THR A 298 -8.55 7.56 2.86
CA THR A 298 -9.53 8.58 3.22
C THR A 298 -10.73 7.90 3.87
N ALA A 299 -11.34 8.54 4.88
CA ALA A 299 -12.54 8.01 5.54
C ALA A 299 -13.65 7.73 4.52
N SER A 300 -14.32 6.58 4.65
CA SER A 300 -15.22 6.04 3.63
C SER A 300 -16.37 6.98 3.25
N ASP A 301 -16.88 7.76 4.20
CA ASP A 301 -18.00 8.70 4.01
C ASP A 301 -17.55 10.11 3.58
N VAL A 302 -16.25 10.33 3.38
CA VAL A 302 -15.69 11.60 2.90
C VAL A 302 -15.69 11.63 1.37
N THR A 303 -16.07 12.77 0.80
CA THR A 303 -16.02 12.98 -0.66
C THR A 303 -14.57 13.19 -1.12
N LEU A 304 -14.17 12.41 -2.11
CA LEU A 304 -12.97 12.62 -2.90
C LEU A 304 -13.31 13.60 -4.03
N GLU A 305 -12.64 14.73 -4.05
CA GLU A 305 -12.70 15.75 -5.10
C GLU A 305 -11.43 16.59 -5.06
N PRO A 306 -11.01 17.23 -6.15
CA PRO A 306 -9.87 18.12 -6.16
C PRO A 306 -10.01 19.22 -5.11
N LEU A 307 -8.92 19.50 -4.34
CA LEU A 307 -8.91 20.41 -3.20
C LEU A 307 -8.33 21.79 -3.55
N GLY A 308 -8.87 22.83 -2.95
CA GLY A 308 -8.31 24.17 -3.02
C GLY A 308 -8.04 24.62 -4.46
N HIS A 309 -6.81 25.03 -4.75
CA HIS A 309 -6.40 25.51 -6.10
C HIS A 309 -6.31 24.38 -7.15
N PHE A 310 -6.38 23.10 -6.75
CA PHE A 310 -6.47 21.96 -7.68
C PHE A 310 -7.89 21.77 -8.24
N ALA A 311 -8.92 22.41 -7.68
CA ALA A 311 -10.32 22.30 -8.09
C ALA A 311 -10.61 23.17 -9.34
N THR A 312 -9.90 22.92 -10.43
CA THR A 312 -10.17 23.54 -11.74
C THR A 312 -11.31 22.83 -12.45
N GLU A 313 -11.98 23.48 -13.42
CA GLU A 313 -13.04 22.86 -14.23
C GLU A 313 -12.57 21.58 -14.91
N GLU A 314 -11.34 21.59 -15.47
CA GLU A 314 -10.73 20.41 -16.08
C GLU A 314 -10.52 19.29 -15.06
N ALA A 315 -9.97 19.59 -13.89
CA ALA A 315 -9.75 18.61 -12.83
C ALA A 315 -11.07 18.04 -12.31
N LEU A 316 -12.08 18.86 -12.07
CA LEU A 316 -13.41 18.40 -11.62
C LEU A 316 -14.11 17.54 -12.69
N SER A 317 -13.91 17.84 -13.98
CA SER A 317 -14.43 16.99 -15.07
C SER A 317 -13.75 15.62 -15.11
N LYS A 318 -12.44 15.54 -14.85
CA LYS A 318 -11.65 14.30 -14.87
C LYS A 318 -11.79 13.49 -13.57
N TYR A 319 -11.94 14.17 -12.46
CA TYR A 319 -12.07 13.61 -11.12
C TYR A 319 -13.39 14.10 -10.47
N PRO A 320 -14.55 13.64 -10.97
CA PRO A 320 -15.84 14.07 -10.42
C PRO A 320 -15.98 13.62 -8.97
N PRO A 321 -16.70 14.38 -8.12
CA PRO A 321 -16.89 14.04 -6.72
C PRO A 321 -17.45 12.62 -6.54
N ILE A 322 -16.84 11.84 -5.66
CA ILE A 322 -17.24 10.48 -5.31
C ILE A 322 -16.96 10.21 -3.83
N LEU A 323 -17.79 9.44 -3.14
CA LEU A 323 -17.44 9.00 -1.79
C LEU A 323 -16.24 8.06 -1.83
N ALA A 324 -15.32 8.21 -0.87
CA ALA A 324 -14.10 7.39 -0.81
C ALA A 324 -14.43 5.89 -0.74
N GLY A 325 -15.48 5.51 0.00
CA GLY A 325 -15.95 4.13 0.05
C GLY A 325 -16.48 3.61 -1.30
N ASP A 326 -17.20 4.45 -2.06
CA ASP A 326 -17.68 4.07 -3.39
C ASP A 326 -16.50 3.89 -4.37
N GLN A 327 -15.47 4.75 -4.29
CA GLN A 327 -14.26 4.60 -5.08
C GLN A 327 -13.55 3.27 -4.75
N VAL A 328 -13.41 2.92 -3.45
CA VAL A 328 -12.81 1.64 -3.03
C VAL A 328 -13.60 0.46 -3.58
N LEU A 329 -14.95 0.45 -3.42
CA LEU A 329 -15.80 -0.63 -3.91
C LEU A 329 -15.75 -0.78 -5.44
N ALA A 330 -15.64 0.33 -6.17
CA ALA A 330 -15.45 0.30 -7.61
C ALA A 330 -14.10 -0.34 -8.01
N GLU A 331 -13.01 -0.01 -7.32
CA GLU A 331 -11.69 -0.60 -7.56
C GLU A 331 -11.66 -2.11 -7.21
N LEU A 332 -12.30 -2.53 -6.09
CA LEU A 332 -12.36 -3.95 -5.69
C LEU A 332 -13.04 -4.83 -6.77
N LYS A 333 -14.02 -4.30 -7.50
CA LYS A 333 -14.64 -5.03 -8.64
C LYS A 333 -13.64 -5.31 -9.75
N HIS A 334 -12.71 -4.39 -10.02
CA HIS A 334 -11.71 -4.55 -11.08
C HIS A 334 -10.61 -5.57 -10.72
N ILE A 335 -10.36 -5.81 -9.44
CA ILE A 335 -9.35 -6.77 -8.95
C ILE A 335 -9.94 -8.12 -8.53
N GLU A 336 -11.19 -8.40 -8.92
CA GLU A 336 -11.94 -9.64 -8.69
C GLU A 336 -12.39 -9.92 -7.24
N LEU A 337 -12.06 -9.07 -6.27
CA LEU A 337 -12.50 -9.24 -4.88
C LEU A 337 -13.97 -8.86 -4.67
N GLY A 338 -14.57 -8.07 -5.57
CA GLY A 338 -15.96 -7.64 -5.51
C GLY A 338 -16.93 -8.45 -6.38
N LYS A 339 -16.52 -9.56 -6.99
CA LYS A 339 -17.41 -10.36 -7.86
C LYS A 339 -18.43 -11.14 -7.02
N GLY A 340 -19.71 -10.98 -7.36
CA GLY A 340 -20.82 -11.76 -6.78
C GLY A 340 -21.57 -11.08 -5.63
N PHE A 341 -21.19 -9.89 -5.22
CA PHE A 341 -21.89 -9.12 -4.19
C PHE A 341 -22.66 -7.94 -4.77
N THR A 342 -23.97 -8.04 -4.75
CA THR A 342 -24.89 -6.90 -4.91
C THR A 342 -25.30 -6.47 -3.49
N LEU A 343 -24.63 -5.49 -2.92
CA LEU A 343 -25.12 -4.86 -1.71
C LEU A 343 -26.34 -4.03 -2.09
N GLN A 344 -27.52 -4.46 -1.63
CA GLN A 344 -28.69 -3.58 -1.58
C GLN A 344 -28.39 -2.55 -0.48
N ARG A 345 -28.17 -1.31 -0.88
CA ARG A 345 -28.15 -0.15 0.02
C ARG A 345 -29.57 0.41 0.03
N ASP A 346 -30.24 0.28 1.17
CA ASP A 346 -31.48 0.98 1.47
C ASP A 346 -31.21 2.47 1.69
#